data_730b8f50410efca4ff1d1ed7bd30c663
#
_entry.id   730b8f50410efca4ff1d1ed7bd30c663
#
_cell.length_a   1.000
_cell.length_b   1.000
_cell.length_c   1.000
_cell.angle_alpha   90.00
_cell.angle_beta   90.00
_cell.angle_gamma   90.00
#
_symmetry.space_group_name_H-M   'P 1'
#
loop_
_entity.id
_entity.type
_entity.pdbx_description
1 polymer ?
#
loop_
_entity_poly.entity_id
_entity_poly.type
_entity_poly.pdbx_seq_one_letter_code
_entity_poly.pdbx_strand_id
1 'polypeptide(L)'
;GTDDEIYEITATDAAYPNNATAADKKLAGLALLGAKKVLLYKLPTSHADEHLEAMLAALKTVDFDVLVYPYAKSSTGASTAQQTIATWIKSMQDDEGKNVTAVLPNYAADSEYIINSVQGVTLSDGSSLTAYETAAWIGGIAAGASITKSNTAQKFVGAIDVTPRMTRSEQETAIKAGKFLLDVDRSQNVTVVADINSLTTTT
;
A
#
# COMPACT_ATOMS: atom_id res chain seq x y z
N GLY A 1 -23.39 4.66 2.91
CA GLY A 1 -22.78 4.30 1.63
C GLY A 1 -23.09 2.86 1.31
N THR A 2 -23.12 2.54 0.06
CA THR A 2 -23.26 1.16 -0.42
C THR A 2 -21.86 0.54 -0.58
N ASP A 3 -21.78 -0.78 -0.49
CA ASP A 3 -20.60 -1.53 -0.89
C ASP A 3 -20.44 -1.42 -2.43
N ASP A 4 -19.24 -1.69 -2.94
CA ASP A 4 -18.91 -1.62 -4.37
C ASP A 4 -19.03 -0.22 -5.02
N GLU A 5 -18.82 0.83 -4.22
CA GLU A 5 -18.75 2.23 -4.70
C GLU A 5 -17.39 2.88 -4.38
N ILE A 6 -17.01 3.87 -5.20
CA ILE A 6 -15.81 4.70 -5.00
C ILE A 6 -16.19 5.98 -4.26
N TYR A 7 -15.46 6.27 -3.18
CA TYR A 7 -15.59 7.50 -2.39
C TYR A 7 -14.28 8.29 -2.47
N GLU A 8 -14.39 9.56 -2.83
CA GLU A 8 -13.25 10.46 -2.86
C GLU A 8 -13.03 11.09 -1.49
N ILE A 9 -11.85 10.86 -0.89
CA ILE A 9 -11.47 11.36 0.43
C ILE A 9 -10.30 12.31 0.27
N THR A 10 -10.42 13.51 0.83
CA THR A 10 -9.36 14.52 0.90
C THR A 10 -9.10 14.91 2.35
N ALA A 11 -7.94 15.51 2.63
CA ALA A 11 -7.60 15.96 3.98
C ALA A 11 -8.53 17.07 4.51
N THR A 12 -9.14 17.85 3.62
CA THR A 12 -9.99 19.00 3.96
C THR A 12 -11.47 18.67 3.94
N ASP A 13 -11.87 17.63 3.23
CA ASP A 13 -13.27 17.22 3.07
C ASP A 13 -13.34 15.69 3.08
N ALA A 14 -13.42 15.14 4.26
CA ALA A 14 -13.47 13.70 4.48
C ALA A 14 -14.91 13.19 4.31
N ALA A 15 -15.41 13.13 3.09
CA ALA A 15 -16.73 12.58 2.75
C ALA A 15 -16.72 11.05 2.80
N TYR A 16 -16.55 10.50 4.00
CA TYR A 16 -16.62 9.06 4.20
C TYR A 16 -18.03 8.52 3.98
N PRO A 17 -18.16 7.30 3.43
CA PRO A 17 -19.46 6.62 3.39
C PRO A 17 -20.02 6.44 4.82
N ASN A 18 -21.34 6.47 4.96
CA ASN A 18 -22.03 6.37 6.28
C ASN A 18 -21.67 5.08 7.04
N ASN A 19 -21.32 4.01 6.33
CA ASN A 19 -20.91 2.72 6.89
C ASN A 19 -19.38 2.57 7.01
N ALA A 20 -18.60 3.63 6.80
CA ALA A 20 -17.15 3.57 6.99
C ALA A 20 -16.80 3.31 8.45
N THR A 21 -16.00 2.29 8.68
CA THR A 21 -15.51 1.91 10.00
C THR A 21 -14.35 2.80 10.45
N ALA A 22 -13.98 2.73 11.72
CA ALA A 22 -12.78 3.39 12.22
C ALA A 22 -11.51 2.88 11.50
N ALA A 23 -11.48 1.60 11.12
CA ALA A 23 -10.38 1.02 10.35
C ALA A 23 -10.30 1.61 8.93
N ASP A 24 -11.42 1.76 8.22
CA ASP A 24 -11.45 2.39 6.89
C ASP A 24 -10.91 3.83 6.96
N LYS A 25 -11.36 4.60 7.95
CA LYS A 25 -10.90 5.97 8.18
C LYS A 25 -9.41 6.04 8.53
N LYS A 26 -8.92 5.09 9.33
CA LYS A 26 -7.49 4.98 9.69
C LYS A 26 -6.64 4.74 8.44
N LEU A 27 -7.02 3.79 7.57
CA LEU A 27 -6.30 3.48 6.35
C LEU A 27 -6.25 4.66 5.38
N ALA A 28 -7.39 5.32 5.15
CA ALA A 28 -7.45 6.52 4.32
C ALA A 28 -6.61 7.66 4.91
N GLY A 29 -6.66 7.85 6.24
CA GLY A 29 -5.85 8.86 6.94
C GLY A 29 -4.34 8.60 6.79
N LEU A 30 -3.89 7.34 6.87
CA LEU A 30 -2.50 6.97 6.65
C LEU A 30 -2.05 7.27 5.20
N ALA A 31 -2.86 6.95 4.22
CA ALA A 31 -2.57 7.26 2.82
C ALA A 31 -2.50 8.78 2.56
N LEU A 32 -3.37 9.58 3.19
CA LEU A 32 -3.37 11.04 3.07
C LEU A 32 -2.15 11.72 3.71
N LEU A 33 -1.32 11.03 4.48
CA LEU A 33 -0.03 11.58 4.93
C LEU A 33 0.97 11.80 3.78
N GLY A 34 0.79 11.12 2.64
CA GLY A 34 1.61 11.27 1.46
C GLY A 34 0.84 11.70 0.21
N ALA A 35 -0.35 11.18 0.02
CA ALA A 35 -1.22 11.46 -1.13
C ALA A 35 -2.08 12.72 -0.89
N LYS A 36 -2.45 13.40 -1.96
CA LYS A 36 -3.37 14.56 -1.92
C LYS A 36 -4.83 14.13 -1.81
N LYS A 37 -5.15 12.94 -2.34
CA LYS A 37 -6.49 12.40 -2.46
C LYS A 37 -6.44 10.87 -2.37
N VAL A 38 -7.44 10.27 -1.75
CA VAL A 38 -7.64 8.82 -1.70
C VAL A 38 -8.98 8.48 -2.34
N LEU A 39 -8.97 7.54 -3.26
CA LEU A 39 -10.17 6.89 -3.77
C LEU A 39 -10.40 5.62 -2.93
N LEU A 40 -11.40 5.66 -2.06
CA LEU A 40 -11.76 4.54 -1.21
C LEU A 40 -12.82 3.71 -1.92
N TYR A 41 -12.48 2.46 -2.31
CA TYR A 41 -13.45 1.48 -2.77
C TYR A 41 -13.86 0.59 -1.59
N LYS A 42 -15.14 0.57 -1.28
CA LYS A 42 -15.67 -0.18 -0.16
C LYS A 42 -16.01 -1.61 -0.57
N LEU A 43 -15.17 -2.57 -0.19
CA LEU A 43 -15.44 -4.00 -0.35
C LEU A 43 -16.30 -4.53 0.80
N PRO A 44 -17.20 -5.50 0.57
CA PRO A 44 -17.88 -6.24 1.63
C PRO A 44 -16.88 -6.95 2.54
N THR A 45 -17.24 -7.17 3.81
CA THR A 45 -16.37 -7.85 4.78
C THR A 45 -15.99 -9.27 4.33
N SER A 46 -16.90 -9.96 3.64
CA SER A 46 -16.66 -11.27 3.02
C SER A 46 -16.81 -11.11 1.51
N HIS A 47 -15.81 -10.53 0.87
CA HIS A 47 -15.85 -10.33 -0.57
C HIS A 47 -15.39 -11.60 -1.30
N ALA A 48 -16.17 -12.00 -2.29
CA ALA A 48 -15.84 -13.05 -3.25
C ALA A 48 -15.12 -12.44 -4.47
N ASP A 49 -14.66 -13.29 -5.38
CA ASP A 49 -13.94 -12.85 -6.59
C ASP A 49 -14.74 -11.86 -7.45
N GLU A 50 -16.07 -11.99 -7.48
CA GLU A 50 -16.96 -11.06 -8.20
C GLU A 50 -16.87 -9.60 -7.70
N HIS A 51 -16.71 -9.39 -6.40
CA HIS A 51 -16.52 -8.04 -5.84
C HIS A 51 -15.13 -7.47 -6.19
N LEU A 52 -14.13 -8.33 -6.26
CA LEU A 52 -12.80 -7.94 -6.71
C LEU A 52 -12.82 -7.54 -8.20
N GLU A 53 -13.48 -8.33 -9.04
CA GLU A 53 -13.65 -8.02 -10.46
C GLU A 53 -14.41 -6.71 -10.67
N ALA A 54 -15.49 -6.48 -9.91
CA ALA A 54 -16.25 -5.23 -9.93
C ALA A 54 -15.39 -4.03 -9.52
N MET A 55 -14.56 -4.18 -8.47
CA MET A 55 -13.60 -3.16 -8.04
C MET A 55 -12.62 -2.82 -9.18
N LEU A 56 -11.99 -3.81 -9.79
CA LEU A 56 -11.00 -3.60 -10.84
C LEU A 56 -11.64 -2.98 -12.09
N ALA A 57 -12.87 -3.36 -12.44
CA ALA A 57 -13.64 -2.75 -13.51
C ALA A 57 -13.97 -1.28 -13.24
N ALA A 58 -14.36 -0.94 -12.01
CA ALA A 58 -14.63 0.43 -11.61
C ALA A 58 -13.35 1.27 -11.63
N LEU A 59 -12.22 0.75 -11.13
CA LEU A 59 -10.93 1.42 -11.11
C LEU A 59 -10.37 1.66 -12.52
N LYS A 60 -10.74 0.87 -13.50
CA LYS A 60 -10.36 1.08 -14.91
C LYS A 60 -10.89 2.40 -15.48
N THR A 61 -12.01 2.91 -14.92
CA THR A 61 -12.70 4.12 -15.40
C THR A 61 -12.26 5.41 -14.69
N VAL A 62 -11.41 5.32 -13.69
CA VAL A 62 -10.91 6.47 -12.92
C VAL A 62 -9.38 6.58 -13.02
N ASP A 63 -8.85 7.78 -12.79
CA ASP A 63 -7.41 8.00 -12.77
C ASP A 63 -6.88 7.92 -11.34
N PHE A 64 -5.84 7.11 -11.16
CA PHE A 64 -5.11 6.96 -9.91
C PHE A 64 -3.67 6.52 -10.20
N ASP A 65 -2.78 6.72 -9.23
CA ASP A 65 -1.36 6.38 -9.37
C ASP A 65 -1.02 5.05 -8.67
N VAL A 66 -1.59 4.82 -7.49
CA VAL A 66 -1.24 3.67 -6.65
C VAL A 66 -2.49 3.00 -6.08
N LEU A 67 -2.60 1.69 -6.28
CA LEU A 67 -3.60 0.83 -5.64
C LEU A 67 -3.02 0.22 -4.36
N VAL A 68 -3.74 0.30 -3.26
CA VAL A 68 -3.39 -0.41 -2.01
C VAL A 68 -4.45 -1.45 -1.71
N TYR A 69 -4.02 -2.70 -1.50
CA TYR A 69 -4.90 -3.78 -1.05
C TYR A 69 -4.46 -4.24 0.36
N PRO A 70 -5.02 -3.64 1.44
CA PRO A 70 -4.49 -3.76 2.80
C PRO A 70 -5.05 -4.98 3.54
N TYR A 71 -5.18 -6.12 2.88
CA TYR A 71 -5.72 -7.34 3.49
C TYR A 71 -4.63 -8.36 3.80
N ALA A 72 -4.85 -9.09 4.90
CA ALA A 72 -3.91 -10.09 5.37
C ALA A 72 -3.83 -11.30 4.43
N LYS A 73 -2.62 -11.80 4.18
CA LYS A 73 -2.40 -13.03 3.42
C LYS A 73 -3.15 -14.24 4.00
N SER A 74 -3.40 -14.24 5.32
CA SER A 74 -4.14 -15.27 6.03
C SER A 74 -5.65 -15.17 5.89
N SER A 75 -6.19 -14.06 5.35
CA SER A 75 -7.61 -13.96 5.04
C SER A 75 -7.95 -14.88 3.86
N THR A 76 -9.08 -15.54 3.95
CA THR A 76 -9.54 -16.45 2.88
C THR A 76 -9.59 -15.69 1.55
N GLY A 77 -8.89 -16.20 0.54
CA GLY A 77 -8.83 -15.60 -0.78
C GLY A 77 -7.82 -14.45 -0.97
N ALA A 78 -7.23 -13.87 0.08
CA ALA A 78 -6.34 -12.70 -0.07
C ALA A 78 -5.13 -12.97 -0.97
N SER A 79 -4.57 -14.16 -0.94
CA SER A 79 -3.44 -14.53 -1.81
C SER A 79 -3.84 -14.57 -3.29
N THR A 80 -5.03 -15.09 -3.60
CA THR A 80 -5.59 -15.10 -4.96
C THR A 80 -5.93 -13.69 -5.41
N ALA A 81 -6.53 -12.87 -4.54
CA ALA A 81 -6.84 -11.46 -4.81
C ALA A 81 -5.58 -10.66 -5.13
N GLN A 82 -4.50 -10.84 -4.37
CA GLN A 82 -3.23 -10.17 -4.65
C GLN A 82 -2.65 -10.57 -6.01
N GLN A 83 -2.74 -11.85 -6.38
CA GLN A 83 -2.32 -12.33 -7.70
C GLN A 83 -3.17 -11.72 -8.81
N THR A 84 -4.49 -11.68 -8.65
CA THR A 84 -5.41 -11.07 -9.62
C THR A 84 -5.11 -9.58 -9.79
N ILE A 85 -4.89 -8.85 -8.69
CA ILE A 85 -4.51 -7.43 -8.73
C ILE A 85 -3.17 -7.25 -9.43
N ALA A 86 -2.15 -8.04 -9.12
CA ALA A 86 -0.83 -7.93 -9.76
C ALA A 86 -0.91 -8.17 -11.27
N THR A 87 -1.69 -9.16 -11.71
CA THR A 87 -1.94 -9.43 -13.13
C THR A 87 -2.68 -8.27 -13.79
N TRP A 88 -3.69 -7.72 -13.11
CA TRP A 88 -4.46 -6.58 -13.62
C TRP A 88 -3.61 -5.31 -13.72
N ILE A 89 -2.78 -5.00 -12.71
CA ILE A 89 -1.84 -3.86 -12.76
C ILE A 89 -0.91 -3.98 -13.97
N LYS A 90 -0.39 -5.19 -14.23
CA LYS A 90 0.44 -5.43 -15.41
C LYS A 90 -0.32 -5.16 -16.71
N SER A 91 -1.56 -5.62 -16.84
CA SER A 91 -2.38 -5.36 -18.04
C SER A 91 -2.71 -3.87 -18.21
N MET A 92 -2.91 -3.11 -17.12
CA MET A 92 -3.10 -1.67 -17.17
C MET A 92 -1.89 -0.94 -17.76
N GLN A 93 -0.68 -1.40 -17.45
CA GLN A 93 0.56 -0.87 -18.02
C GLN A 93 0.73 -1.28 -19.48
N ASP A 94 0.66 -2.59 -19.74
CA ASP A 94 1.02 -3.17 -21.06
C ASP A 94 -0.03 -2.90 -22.12
N ASP A 95 -1.33 -2.99 -21.77
CA ASP A 95 -2.44 -2.94 -22.72
C ASP A 95 -3.11 -1.56 -22.77
N GLU A 96 -3.23 -0.88 -21.63
CA GLU A 96 -3.97 0.40 -21.54
C GLU A 96 -3.03 1.62 -21.48
N GLY A 97 -1.71 1.41 -21.34
CA GLY A 97 -0.72 2.48 -21.23
C GLY A 97 -0.88 3.36 -20.00
N LYS A 98 -1.55 2.87 -18.95
CA LYS A 98 -1.74 3.58 -17.67
C LYS A 98 -0.60 3.26 -16.72
N ASN A 99 0.15 4.27 -16.30
CA ASN A 99 1.27 4.11 -15.35
C ASN A 99 0.75 4.02 -13.91
N VAL A 100 0.30 2.84 -13.53
CA VAL A 100 -0.23 2.53 -12.19
C VAL A 100 0.62 1.47 -11.49
N THR A 101 0.72 1.56 -10.17
CA THR A 101 1.43 0.58 -9.34
C THR A 101 0.52 0.07 -8.22
N ALA A 102 0.91 -1.02 -7.53
CA ALA A 102 0.17 -1.45 -6.35
C ALA A 102 1.09 -1.76 -5.17
N VAL A 103 0.58 -1.53 -3.96
CA VAL A 103 1.19 -1.99 -2.71
C VAL A 103 0.43 -3.22 -2.23
N LEU A 104 1.10 -4.36 -2.26
CA LEU A 104 0.55 -5.66 -1.86
C LEU A 104 1.36 -6.23 -0.69
N PRO A 105 0.83 -6.18 0.54
CA PRO A 105 1.57 -6.59 1.72
C PRO A 105 1.92 -8.09 1.71
N ASN A 106 3.18 -8.40 2.02
CA ASN A 106 3.70 -9.77 2.09
C ASN A 106 3.49 -10.60 0.81
N TYR A 107 3.47 -9.94 -0.35
CA TYR A 107 3.29 -10.57 -1.65
C TYR A 107 4.51 -10.35 -2.55
N ALA A 108 5.28 -11.40 -2.77
CA ALA A 108 6.46 -11.41 -3.65
C ALA A 108 6.00 -11.64 -5.10
N ALA A 109 5.71 -10.56 -5.81
CA ALA A 109 5.17 -10.61 -7.17
C ALA A 109 6.25 -10.74 -8.26
N ASP A 110 7.53 -10.49 -7.94
CA ASP A 110 8.62 -10.35 -8.90
C ASP A 110 8.23 -9.41 -10.07
N SER A 111 7.80 -8.21 -9.71
CA SER A 111 7.25 -7.22 -10.65
C SER A 111 7.73 -5.81 -10.32
N GLU A 112 8.07 -5.05 -11.35
CA GLU A 112 8.42 -3.62 -11.23
C GLU A 112 7.23 -2.73 -10.84
N TYR A 113 6.00 -3.22 -11.02
CA TYR A 113 4.77 -2.48 -10.74
C TYR A 113 4.19 -2.75 -9.35
N ILE A 114 4.81 -3.62 -8.56
CA ILE A 114 4.32 -4.04 -7.25
C ILE A 114 5.33 -3.70 -6.16
N ILE A 115 4.86 -3.05 -5.10
CA ILE A 115 5.61 -2.79 -3.88
C ILE A 115 5.21 -3.83 -2.83
N ASN A 116 6.18 -4.61 -2.36
CA ASN A 116 5.97 -5.65 -1.35
C ASN A 116 6.32 -5.12 0.05
N SER A 117 5.35 -4.60 0.78
CA SER A 117 5.53 -4.13 2.16
C SER A 117 5.46 -5.29 3.15
N VAL A 118 6.40 -5.35 4.12
CA VAL A 118 6.52 -6.53 5.01
C VAL A 118 6.58 -6.19 6.49
N GLN A 119 6.64 -4.90 6.85
CA GLN A 119 6.81 -4.46 8.24
C GLN A 119 5.64 -3.64 8.74
N GLY A 120 5.33 -3.82 10.02
CA GLY A 120 4.50 -2.93 10.79
C GLY A 120 5.32 -1.85 11.49
N VAL A 121 4.66 -0.90 12.15
CA VAL A 121 5.30 0.15 12.93
C VAL A 121 4.59 0.36 14.27
N THR A 122 5.32 0.86 15.26
CA THR A 122 4.76 1.35 16.50
C THR A 122 4.71 2.88 16.44
N LEU A 123 3.57 3.44 16.82
CA LEU A 123 3.34 4.88 16.83
C LEU A 123 3.69 5.49 18.20
N SER A 124 3.89 6.80 18.25
CA SER A 124 4.25 7.55 19.45
C SER A 124 3.18 7.54 20.55
N ASP A 125 1.94 7.22 20.23
CA ASP A 125 0.85 7.02 21.18
C ASP A 125 0.82 5.62 21.80
N GLY A 126 1.78 4.76 21.43
CA GLY A 126 1.88 3.36 21.86
C GLY A 126 1.05 2.38 21.04
N SER A 127 0.25 2.84 20.09
CA SER A 127 -0.48 1.95 19.19
C SER A 127 0.45 1.35 18.14
N SER A 128 0.04 0.23 17.54
CA SER A 128 0.81 -0.43 16.49
C SER A 128 0.01 -0.53 15.20
N LEU A 129 0.70 -0.39 14.08
CA LEU A 129 0.20 -0.69 12.74
C LEU A 129 0.78 -2.02 12.29
N THR A 130 -0.07 -2.87 11.74
CA THR A 130 0.34 -4.09 11.03
C THR A 130 1.02 -3.74 9.70
N ALA A 131 1.68 -4.70 9.06
CA ALA A 131 2.24 -4.52 7.71
C ALA A 131 1.15 -4.12 6.69
N TYR A 132 -0.09 -4.56 6.89
CA TYR A 132 -1.22 -4.24 6.02
C TYR A 132 -1.67 -2.79 6.17
N GLU A 133 -1.73 -2.29 7.39
CA GLU A 133 -2.05 -0.88 7.67
C GLU A 133 -0.91 0.03 7.23
N THR A 134 0.34 -0.38 7.44
CA THR A 134 1.53 0.34 6.97
C THR A 134 1.56 0.47 5.45
N ALA A 135 1.02 -0.51 4.72
CA ALA A 135 0.89 -0.46 3.26
C ALA A 135 0.07 0.75 2.78
N ALA A 136 -0.93 1.20 3.55
CA ALA A 136 -1.70 2.39 3.20
C ALA A 136 -0.83 3.66 3.22
N TRP A 137 0.05 3.81 4.20
CA TRP A 137 1.01 4.90 4.23
C TRP A 137 2.02 4.81 3.09
N ILE A 138 2.55 3.60 2.82
CA ILE A 138 3.50 3.38 1.71
C ILE A 138 2.85 3.75 0.37
N GLY A 139 1.60 3.35 0.14
CA GLY A 139 0.85 3.74 -1.05
C GLY A 139 0.65 5.25 -1.16
N GLY A 140 0.40 5.91 -0.03
CA GLY A 140 0.27 7.37 0.03
C GLY A 140 1.54 8.10 -0.38
N ILE A 141 2.71 7.71 0.16
CA ILE A 141 3.99 8.34 -0.22
C ILE A 141 4.41 7.99 -1.65
N ALA A 142 4.09 6.78 -2.13
CA ALA A 142 4.35 6.39 -3.51
C ALA A 142 3.52 7.24 -4.50
N ALA A 143 2.23 7.45 -4.22
CA ALA A 143 1.37 8.33 -5.02
C ALA A 143 1.77 9.82 -4.92
N GLY A 144 2.33 10.24 -3.78
CA GLY A 144 2.84 11.60 -3.58
C GLY A 144 4.25 11.83 -4.12
N ALA A 145 4.93 10.78 -4.61
CA ALA A 145 6.26 10.89 -5.19
C ALA A 145 6.24 11.69 -6.49
N SER A 146 7.35 12.34 -6.80
CA SER A 146 7.56 13.02 -8.08
C SER A 146 8.79 12.45 -8.77
N ILE A 147 8.92 12.69 -10.07
CA ILE A 147 10.08 12.26 -10.86
C ILE A 147 11.43 12.73 -10.26
N THR A 148 11.40 13.79 -9.48
CA THR A 148 12.60 14.39 -8.87
C THR A 148 12.81 14.00 -7.41
N LYS A 149 11.88 13.21 -6.80
CA LYS A 149 11.91 12.89 -5.37
C LYS A 149 11.73 11.40 -5.16
N SER A 150 12.79 10.72 -4.72
CA SER A 150 12.73 9.36 -4.20
C SER A 150 12.08 9.34 -2.80
N ASN A 151 11.40 8.25 -2.47
CA ASN A 151 10.91 8.00 -1.12
C ASN A 151 12.00 7.43 -0.18
N THR A 152 13.19 7.10 -0.68
CA THR A 152 14.32 6.69 0.18
C THR A 152 14.58 7.76 1.25
N ALA A 153 14.74 7.33 2.49
CA ALA A 153 14.85 8.16 3.68
C ALA A 153 13.59 9.01 4.00
N GLN A 154 12.46 8.80 3.32
CA GLN A 154 11.19 9.43 3.69
C GLN A 154 10.82 9.03 5.11
N LYS A 155 10.54 10.01 5.96
CA LYS A 155 10.18 9.79 7.36
C LYS A 155 8.71 9.45 7.51
N PHE A 156 8.42 8.41 8.29
CA PHE A 156 7.06 8.13 8.76
C PHE A 156 6.78 8.94 10.04
N VAL A 157 6.16 10.09 9.89
CA VAL A 157 5.86 10.99 11.00
C VAL A 157 4.90 10.33 11.97
N GLY A 158 5.26 10.33 13.26
CA GLY A 158 4.48 9.70 14.32
C GLY A 158 4.84 8.23 14.59
N ALA A 159 5.64 7.57 13.74
CA ALA A 159 6.18 6.26 14.03
C ALA A 159 7.50 6.38 14.80
N ILE A 160 7.70 5.48 15.76
CA ILE A 160 8.88 5.46 16.65
C ILE A 160 9.66 4.13 16.56
N ASP A 161 9.05 3.08 16.04
CA ASP A 161 9.68 1.76 15.90
C ASP A 161 9.10 0.98 14.72
N VAL A 162 9.82 -0.07 14.29
CA VAL A 162 9.42 -0.99 13.21
C VAL A 162 9.36 -2.43 13.73
N THR A 163 8.44 -3.22 13.18
CA THR A 163 8.28 -4.63 13.54
C THR A 163 8.13 -5.50 12.28
N PRO A 164 8.99 -6.52 12.07
CA PRO A 164 10.20 -6.81 12.86
C PRO A 164 11.33 -5.80 12.59
N ARG A 165 12.17 -5.54 13.59
CA ARG A 165 13.48 -4.92 13.37
C ARG A 165 14.40 -5.93 12.69
N MET A 166 15.22 -5.46 11.77
CA MET A 166 16.15 -6.28 11.00
C MET A 166 17.58 -5.78 11.20
N THR A 167 18.52 -6.71 11.31
CA THR A 167 19.94 -6.41 11.23
C THR A 167 20.29 -5.97 9.80
N ARG A 168 21.44 -5.32 9.62
CA ARG A 168 21.90 -4.88 8.29
C ARG A 168 21.95 -6.03 7.28
N SER A 169 22.44 -7.21 7.69
CA SER A 169 22.50 -8.39 6.82
C SER A 169 21.13 -8.91 6.42
N GLU A 170 20.16 -8.86 7.34
CA GLU A 170 18.77 -9.23 7.06
C GLU A 170 18.10 -8.21 6.11
N GLN A 171 18.37 -6.91 6.30
CA GLN A 171 17.88 -5.86 5.40
C GLN A 171 18.44 -6.05 3.99
N GLU A 172 19.75 -6.28 3.84
CA GLU A 172 20.37 -6.55 2.53
C GLU A 172 19.75 -7.76 1.83
N THR A 173 19.49 -8.83 2.58
CA THR A 173 18.82 -10.04 2.06
C THR A 173 17.38 -9.75 1.66
N ALA A 174 16.65 -8.99 2.47
CA ALA A 174 15.26 -8.65 2.21
C ALA A 174 15.11 -7.70 1.00
N ILE A 175 16.01 -6.73 0.85
CA ILE A 175 16.06 -5.83 -0.32
C ILE A 175 16.30 -6.62 -1.60
N LYS A 176 17.27 -7.55 -1.60
CA LYS A 176 17.52 -8.45 -2.74
C LYS A 176 16.32 -9.34 -3.07
N ALA A 177 15.48 -9.61 -2.10
CA ALA A 177 14.22 -10.34 -2.27
C ALA A 177 13.02 -9.42 -2.62
N GLY A 178 13.27 -8.17 -3.05
CA GLY A 178 12.24 -7.22 -3.48
C GLY A 178 11.29 -6.77 -2.38
N LYS A 179 11.74 -6.73 -1.12
CA LYS A 179 10.93 -6.29 0.02
C LYS A 179 11.17 -4.82 0.32
N PHE A 180 10.10 -4.04 0.34
CA PHE A 180 10.13 -2.65 0.78
C PHE A 180 10.27 -2.58 2.30
N LEU A 181 11.31 -1.89 2.78
CA LEU A 181 11.69 -1.89 4.19
C LEU A 181 11.66 -0.49 4.81
N LEU A 182 11.32 -0.49 6.09
CA LEU A 182 11.47 0.62 7.01
C LEU A 182 12.55 0.28 8.04
N ASP A 183 13.22 1.30 8.58
CA ASP A 183 14.18 1.16 9.67
C ASP A 183 14.15 2.39 10.58
N VAL A 184 14.68 2.24 11.78
CA VAL A 184 14.84 3.34 12.74
C VAL A 184 16.23 3.94 12.59
N ASP A 185 16.29 5.21 12.20
CA ASP A 185 17.54 5.93 12.04
C ASP A 185 18.18 6.31 13.38
N ARG A 186 19.41 6.85 13.35
CA ARG A 186 20.14 7.28 14.54
C ARG A 186 19.43 8.38 15.35
N SER A 187 18.53 9.10 14.71
CA SER A 187 17.71 10.17 15.32
C SER A 187 16.37 9.66 15.84
N GLN A 188 16.18 8.34 15.91
CA GLN A 188 14.96 7.67 16.34
C GLN A 188 13.76 7.97 15.45
N ASN A 189 13.97 8.22 14.16
CA ASN A 189 12.89 8.32 13.18
C ASN A 189 12.74 7.00 12.42
N VAL A 190 11.51 6.60 12.17
CA VAL A 190 11.20 5.53 11.21
C VAL A 190 11.30 6.10 9.80
N THR A 191 12.14 5.51 8.96
CA THR A 191 12.41 5.99 7.60
C THR A 191 12.41 4.84 6.60
N VAL A 192 12.14 5.16 5.35
CA VAL A 192 12.25 4.21 4.23
C VAL A 192 13.72 3.90 3.98
N VAL A 193 14.09 2.62 3.99
CA VAL A 193 15.48 2.17 3.75
C VAL A 193 15.85 2.35 2.28
N ALA A 194 14.99 1.88 1.37
CA ALA A 194 15.17 2.00 -0.06
C ALA A 194 13.80 2.03 -0.76
N ASP A 195 13.65 2.92 -1.72
CA ASP A 195 12.44 3.03 -2.55
C ASP A 195 12.55 2.02 -3.70
N ILE A 196 12.04 0.83 -3.46
CA ILE A 196 12.15 -0.32 -4.37
C ILE A 196 10.77 -0.97 -4.61
N ASN A 197 10.68 -1.64 -5.74
CA ASN A 197 9.58 -2.54 -6.09
C ASN A 197 9.94 -4.00 -5.76
N SER A 198 9.07 -4.94 -6.13
CA SER A 198 9.25 -6.36 -5.84
C SER A 198 10.05 -7.14 -6.91
N LEU A 199 10.59 -6.46 -7.93
CA LEU A 199 11.36 -7.11 -9.00
C LEU A 199 12.70 -7.64 -8.44
N THR A 200 12.95 -8.92 -8.66
CA THR A 200 14.17 -9.62 -8.22
C THR A 200 14.92 -10.25 -9.39
N THR A 201 14.22 -10.50 -10.48
CA THR A 201 14.78 -11.10 -11.70
C THR A 201 15.41 -10.01 -12.56
N THR A 202 16.71 -10.10 -12.83
CA THR A 202 17.35 -9.29 -13.87
C THR A 202 17.24 -10.00 -15.20
N THR A 203 16.55 -9.38 -16.15
CA THR A 203 16.54 -9.83 -17.57
C THR A 203 17.88 -9.56 -18.25
#